data_3d6178b18a5b1910614fc297bb2a9c8e
#
_entry.id   3d6178b18a5b1910614fc297bb2a9c8e
#
_cell.length_a   1.000
_cell.length_b   1.000
_cell.length_c   1.000
_cell.angle_alpha   90.00
_cell.angle_beta   90.00
_cell.angle_gamma   90.00
#
_symmetry.space_group_name_H-M   'P 1'
#
loop_
_entity.id
_entity.type
_entity.pdbx_description
1 polymer ?
#
loop_
_entity_poly.entity_id
_entity_poly.type
_entity_poly.pdbx_seq_one_letter_code
_entity_poly.pdbx_strand_id
1 'polypeptide(L)'
;MVASMTDGALGRILLTLRGVQWILGTKGDPYALLLRATGDDRAELGRSVRARGPLYWSSAEAWVTADWAVVSAALTDRRLTPRPPGTVRGEPHGEPAGEPAPWDVPTLREALPLAELPAALDREEYEWLRRWADPVLGERALRPWHAAAVRAYRSRSSAVGERFDLLDDLVRPATVEAARILLGLPEHRAARFAELSAQLAGVLDATLCPPRLDTARRYRAALPELHALLAETIAATGTPGAPGDPAGHALAGRLAALPAPEGRAAPADALTVCTLLALVGVDGATTLIADATALLLDHPDQWKALREDPGLAPAVVAETLRYAPPVRLHRLYACQDLELAGTPVAAGEEVVLLIEAAHRDPRHHRDPDRFDIHRTAHDRHLLPDDGHFGGLVGPVVRLAAEAALRALAADLPELVRTGETVRRLRSPITGGALRFPAARPGNVRPSSSARTL
;
A
#
# COMPACT_ATOMS: atom_id res chain seq x y z
N MET A 1 16.07 4.77 21.50
CA MET A 1 16.59 6.11 21.09
C MET A 1 15.53 6.99 20.42
N VAL A 2 14.67 6.49 19.56
CA VAL A 2 13.58 7.27 18.89
C VAL A 2 12.61 7.93 19.89
N ALA A 3 12.29 7.29 21.00
CA ALA A 3 11.38 7.84 22.02
C ALA A 3 11.94 9.04 22.79
N SER A 4 13.25 9.30 22.77
CA SER A 4 13.90 10.40 23.52
C SER A 4 14.26 11.62 22.66
N MET A 5 14.05 11.54 21.33
CA MET A 5 14.38 12.61 20.41
C MET A 5 13.42 13.79 20.58
N THR A 6 13.94 14.99 20.79
CA THR A 6 13.13 16.23 20.88
C THR A 6 12.53 16.58 19.52
N ASP A 7 11.41 17.29 19.53
CA ASP A 7 10.76 17.80 18.31
C ASP A 7 11.66 18.72 17.48
N GLY A 8 12.52 19.50 18.15
CA GLY A 8 13.49 20.34 17.46
C GLY A 8 14.58 19.53 16.74
N ALA A 9 15.05 18.42 17.34
CA ALA A 9 16.01 17.53 16.70
C ALA A 9 15.34 16.80 15.51
N LEU A 10 14.15 16.25 15.71
CA LEU A 10 13.36 15.60 14.65
C LEU A 10 13.10 16.57 13.48
N GLY A 11 12.68 17.81 13.78
CA GLY A 11 12.44 18.82 12.75
C GLY A 11 13.67 19.14 11.92
N ARG A 12 14.85 19.28 12.55
CA ARG A 12 16.12 19.51 11.83
C ARG A 12 16.45 18.35 10.90
N ILE A 13 16.37 17.11 11.35
CA ILE A 13 16.62 15.91 10.52
C ILE A 13 15.70 15.90 9.31
N LEU A 14 14.40 16.07 9.52
CA LEU A 14 13.42 16.04 8.43
C LEU A 14 13.65 17.18 7.42
N LEU A 15 14.05 18.36 7.86
CA LEU A 15 14.38 19.50 6.98
C LEU A 15 15.66 19.23 6.19
N THR A 16 16.71 18.71 6.82
CA THR A 16 17.96 18.35 6.15
C THR A 16 17.71 17.33 5.03
N LEU A 17 17.02 16.24 5.35
CA LEU A 17 16.69 15.21 4.36
C LEU A 17 15.87 15.76 3.18
N ARG A 18 14.91 16.66 3.45
CA ARG A 18 14.16 17.33 2.39
C ARG A 18 15.06 18.23 1.52
N GLY A 19 15.97 18.94 2.15
CA GLY A 19 16.94 19.78 1.45
C GLY A 19 17.83 18.96 0.52
N VAL A 20 18.33 17.81 0.99
CA VAL A 20 19.11 16.87 0.19
C VAL A 20 18.29 16.39 -1.02
N GLN A 21 17.08 15.87 -0.80
CA GLN A 21 16.21 15.40 -1.90
C GLN A 21 15.87 16.50 -2.90
N TRP A 22 15.68 17.72 -2.42
CA TRP A 22 15.45 18.86 -3.29
C TRP A 22 16.67 19.15 -4.19
N ILE A 23 17.87 19.19 -3.61
CA ILE A 23 19.12 19.44 -4.33
C ILE A 23 19.37 18.33 -5.37
N LEU A 24 19.21 17.07 -5.00
CA LEU A 24 19.39 15.94 -5.92
C LEU A 24 18.41 16.03 -7.11
N GLY A 25 17.17 16.43 -6.88
CA GLY A 25 16.17 16.63 -7.93
C GLY A 25 16.50 17.79 -8.90
N THR A 26 17.34 18.76 -8.53
CA THR A 26 17.69 19.89 -9.42
C THR A 26 18.53 19.48 -10.61
N LYS A 27 19.18 18.31 -10.55
CA LYS A 27 19.99 17.76 -11.65
C LYS A 27 19.17 17.05 -12.73
N GLY A 28 17.85 16.97 -12.60
CA GLY A 28 16.97 16.34 -13.57
C GLY A 28 17.05 14.81 -13.58
N ASP A 29 17.60 14.19 -12.55
CA ASP A 29 17.60 12.74 -12.41
C ASP A 29 16.17 12.25 -12.11
N PRO A 30 15.61 11.32 -12.92
CA PRO A 30 14.20 10.95 -12.81
C PRO A 30 13.84 10.30 -11.47
N TYR A 31 14.73 9.52 -10.86
CA TYR A 31 14.46 8.95 -9.54
C TYR A 31 14.55 10.01 -8.44
N ALA A 32 15.53 10.90 -8.49
CA ALA A 32 15.62 12.01 -7.55
C ALA A 32 14.40 12.95 -7.66
N LEU A 33 13.83 13.13 -8.86
CA LEU A 33 12.57 13.86 -9.06
C LEU A 33 11.38 13.13 -8.41
N LEU A 34 11.30 11.80 -8.50
CA LEU A 34 10.29 11.02 -7.77
C LEU A 34 10.41 11.21 -6.25
N LEU A 35 11.63 11.22 -5.70
CA LEU A 35 11.87 11.47 -4.27
C LEU A 35 11.52 12.90 -3.86
N ARG A 36 11.83 13.90 -4.71
CA ARG A 36 11.45 15.29 -4.48
C ARG A 36 9.93 15.46 -4.40
N ALA A 37 9.20 14.67 -5.22
CA ALA A 37 7.75 14.53 -5.21
C ALA A 37 7.00 15.88 -5.26
N THR A 38 7.30 16.69 -6.26
CA THR A 38 6.71 18.03 -6.49
C THR A 38 5.59 18.04 -7.53
N GLY A 39 5.11 16.88 -7.96
CA GLY A 39 4.02 16.76 -8.92
C GLY A 39 4.48 16.48 -10.37
N ASP A 40 5.72 16.04 -10.54
CA ASP A 40 6.25 15.61 -11.84
C ASP A 40 5.42 14.43 -12.40
N ASP A 41 5.27 14.36 -13.74
CA ASP A 41 4.56 13.28 -14.41
C ASP A 41 5.32 11.94 -14.23
N ARG A 42 4.76 11.05 -13.44
CA ARG A 42 5.35 9.75 -13.11
C ARG A 42 5.54 8.85 -14.32
N ALA A 43 4.62 8.91 -15.29
CA ALA A 43 4.73 8.12 -16.51
C ALA A 43 5.91 8.60 -17.35
N GLU A 44 6.13 9.92 -17.44
CA GLU A 44 7.29 10.50 -18.11
C GLU A 44 8.60 10.16 -17.39
N LEU A 45 8.63 10.27 -16.06
CA LEU A 45 9.78 9.85 -15.27
C LEU A 45 10.09 8.36 -15.47
N GLY A 46 9.08 7.50 -15.51
CA GLY A 46 9.25 6.07 -15.82
C GLY A 46 9.82 5.81 -17.23
N ARG A 47 9.34 6.55 -18.24
CA ARG A 47 9.91 6.51 -19.59
C ARG A 47 11.38 6.97 -19.61
N SER A 48 11.68 8.04 -18.89
CA SER A 48 13.03 8.58 -18.76
C SER A 48 13.99 7.59 -18.09
N VAL A 49 13.51 6.84 -17.08
CA VAL A 49 14.30 5.76 -16.46
C VAL A 49 14.58 4.65 -17.47
N ARG A 50 13.56 4.14 -18.18
CA ARG A 50 13.76 3.11 -19.21
C ARG A 50 14.72 3.53 -20.31
N ALA A 51 14.70 4.81 -20.72
CA ALA A 51 15.58 5.33 -21.75
C ALA A 51 17.06 5.35 -21.33
N ARG A 52 17.37 5.28 -20.03
CA ARG A 52 18.75 5.21 -19.50
C ARG A 52 19.33 3.79 -19.51
N GLY A 53 18.55 2.81 -19.89
CA GLY A 53 18.95 1.40 -19.95
C GLY A 53 18.24 0.51 -18.94
N PRO A 54 18.59 -0.77 -18.88
CA PRO A 54 17.93 -1.74 -18.00
C PRO A 54 18.18 -1.47 -16.52
N LEU A 55 19.34 -0.88 -16.18
CA LEU A 55 19.71 -0.48 -14.83
C LEU A 55 20.63 0.75 -14.94
N TYR A 56 20.40 1.80 -14.14
CA TYR A 56 21.27 2.96 -14.13
C TYR A 56 21.51 3.47 -12.69
N TRP A 57 22.68 4.10 -12.50
CA TRP A 57 23.03 4.73 -11.23
C TRP A 57 22.42 6.15 -11.14
N SER A 58 21.55 6.37 -10.15
CA SER A 58 20.91 7.65 -9.89
C SER A 58 21.80 8.58 -9.08
N SER A 59 21.62 9.89 -9.24
CA SER A 59 22.23 10.91 -8.37
C SER A 59 21.76 10.81 -6.90
N ALA A 60 20.74 10.01 -6.62
CA ALA A 60 20.29 9.69 -5.27
C ALA A 60 20.98 8.44 -4.68
N GLU A 61 22.12 8.05 -5.25
CA GLU A 61 22.98 6.96 -4.78
C GLU A 61 22.28 5.59 -4.73
N ALA A 62 21.50 5.28 -5.75
CA ALA A 62 20.81 4.03 -5.91
C ALA A 62 20.83 3.53 -7.36
N TRP A 63 20.88 2.23 -7.55
CA TRP A 63 20.59 1.57 -8.82
C TRP A 63 19.08 1.61 -9.06
N VAL A 64 18.65 2.05 -10.23
CA VAL A 64 17.23 2.22 -10.55
C VAL A 64 16.90 1.50 -11.84
N THR A 65 15.78 0.78 -11.82
CA THR A 65 15.26 0.08 -12.99
C THR A 65 13.76 0.27 -13.17
N ALA A 66 13.34 0.36 -14.43
CA ALA A 66 11.95 0.29 -14.89
C ALA A 66 11.80 -0.76 -16.02
N ASP A 67 12.80 -1.63 -16.18
CA ASP A 67 12.81 -2.75 -17.10
C ASP A 67 12.04 -3.92 -16.50
N TRP A 68 11.05 -4.46 -17.20
CA TRP A 68 10.23 -5.57 -16.71
C TRP A 68 11.05 -6.79 -16.31
N ALA A 69 12.00 -7.21 -17.17
CA ALA A 69 12.78 -8.43 -16.93
C ALA A 69 13.69 -8.28 -15.72
N VAL A 70 14.32 -7.10 -15.57
CA VAL A 70 15.19 -6.78 -14.43
C VAL A 70 14.40 -6.72 -13.15
N VAL A 71 13.24 -6.04 -13.15
CA VAL A 71 12.34 -5.97 -11.97
C VAL A 71 11.85 -7.36 -11.57
N SER A 72 11.41 -8.16 -12.53
CA SER A 72 10.96 -9.55 -12.28
C SER A 72 12.07 -10.42 -11.68
N ALA A 73 13.29 -10.33 -12.21
CA ALA A 73 14.44 -11.05 -11.67
C ALA A 73 14.78 -10.57 -10.25
N ALA A 74 14.84 -9.27 -10.02
CA ALA A 74 15.17 -8.69 -8.72
C ALA A 74 14.15 -9.02 -7.64
N LEU A 75 12.85 -9.07 -7.95
CA LEU A 75 11.81 -9.47 -7.02
C LEU A 75 11.96 -10.90 -6.51
N THR A 76 12.59 -11.79 -7.29
CA THR A 76 12.80 -13.19 -6.92
C THR A 76 14.22 -13.49 -6.43
N ASP A 77 15.17 -12.57 -6.61
CA ASP A 77 16.56 -12.77 -6.20
C ASP A 77 16.72 -12.69 -4.67
N ARG A 78 17.17 -13.80 -4.07
CA ARG A 78 17.38 -13.89 -2.61
C ARG A 78 18.54 -13.05 -2.09
N ARG A 79 19.41 -12.57 -2.96
CA ARG A 79 20.52 -11.68 -2.63
C ARG A 79 20.07 -10.23 -2.44
N LEU A 80 18.81 -9.92 -2.81
CA LEU A 80 18.17 -8.62 -2.62
C LEU A 80 17.15 -8.67 -1.49
N THR A 81 17.25 -7.77 -0.52
CA THR A 81 16.41 -7.71 0.68
C THR A 81 15.88 -6.28 0.89
N PRO A 82 14.67 -6.11 1.48
CA PRO A 82 14.15 -4.78 1.82
C PRO A 82 14.89 -4.07 2.95
N ARG A 83 15.78 -4.77 3.63
CA ARG A 83 16.51 -4.26 4.80
C ARG A 83 18.01 -4.20 4.50
N PRO A 84 18.70 -3.10 4.89
CA PRO A 84 20.16 -3.04 4.75
C PRO A 84 20.84 -4.24 5.45
N PRO A 85 21.92 -4.80 4.86
CA PRO A 85 22.68 -5.86 5.48
C PRO A 85 23.18 -5.47 6.89
N GLY A 86 23.23 -6.44 7.79
CA GLY A 86 23.70 -6.22 9.17
C GLY A 86 22.71 -5.51 10.10
N THR A 87 21.48 -5.23 9.64
CA THR A 87 20.43 -4.63 10.49
C THR A 87 19.45 -5.68 10.97
N VAL A 88 19.08 -5.64 12.26
CA VAL A 88 18.08 -6.50 12.87
C VAL A 88 16.79 -5.71 13.11
N ARG A 89 15.64 -6.37 12.92
CA ARG A 89 14.34 -5.75 13.16
C ARG A 89 14.18 -5.38 14.65
N GLY A 90 13.74 -4.14 14.90
CA GLY A 90 13.53 -3.66 16.28
C GLY A 90 14.79 -3.24 17.03
N GLU A 91 15.97 -3.53 16.50
CA GLU A 91 17.20 -3.01 17.06
C GLU A 91 17.52 -1.63 16.47
N PRO A 92 17.94 -0.65 17.30
CA PRO A 92 18.59 0.54 16.78
C PRO A 92 19.81 0.09 15.99
N HIS A 93 20.09 0.74 14.87
CA HIS A 93 21.32 0.44 14.10
C HIS A 93 22.49 0.43 15.06
N GLY A 94 23.29 -0.64 15.02
CA GLY A 94 24.56 -0.69 15.73
C GLY A 94 25.30 0.60 15.41
N GLU A 95 25.94 1.18 16.44
CA GLU A 95 26.74 2.39 16.24
C GLU A 95 27.66 2.15 15.03
N PRO A 96 27.71 3.09 14.07
CA PRO A 96 28.66 2.98 12.97
C PRO A 96 30.04 2.78 13.60
N ALA A 97 30.78 1.81 13.09
CA ALA A 97 32.14 1.54 13.58
C ALA A 97 33.03 2.74 13.25
N GLY A 98 33.03 3.77 14.13
CA GLY A 98 33.73 5.04 13.99
C GLY A 98 32.90 6.23 14.45
N GLU A 99 33.55 7.34 14.79
CA GLU A 99 32.83 8.61 15.00
C GLU A 99 32.08 8.99 13.73
N PRO A 100 30.75 9.29 13.83
CA PRO A 100 29.98 9.74 12.67
C PRO A 100 30.64 10.97 12.06
N ALA A 101 30.84 10.96 10.75
CA ALA A 101 31.40 12.12 10.07
C ALA A 101 30.50 13.34 10.34
N PRO A 102 31.05 14.57 10.49
CA PRO A 102 30.26 15.77 10.80
C PRO A 102 29.14 16.10 9.82
N TRP A 103 29.15 15.44 8.65
CA TRP A 103 28.16 15.56 7.57
C TRP A 103 27.25 14.34 7.45
N ASP A 104 27.34 13.36 8.35
CA ASP A 104 26.41 12.24 8.35
C ASP A 104 24.98 12.75 8.62
N VAL A 105 24.13 12.58 7.63
CA VAL A 105 22.73 12.93 7.73
C VAL A 105 22.00 11.71 8.29
N PRO A 106 21.33 11.81 9.44
CA PRO A 106 20.57 10.72 9.99
C PRO A 106 19.54 10.21 8.99
N THR A 107 19.31 8.91 8.97
CA THR A 107 18.31 8.31 8.07
C THR A 107 16.89 8.49 8.62
N LEU A 108 15.89 8.36 7.75
CA LEU A 108 14.49 8.35 8.18
C LEU A 108 14.18 7.22 9.18
N ARG A 109 14.89 6.09 9.09
CA ARG A 109 14.74 4.97 10.02
C ARG A 109 15.20 5.31 11.44
N GLU A 110 16.20 6.16 11.59
CA GLU A 110 16.68 6.65 12.90
C GLU A 110 15.74 7.72 13.47
N ALA A 111 15.10 8.50 12.61
CA ALA A 111 14.23 9.60 13.02
C ALA A 111 12.79 9.15 13.34
N LEU A 112 12.31 8.07 12.72
CA LEU A 112 10.94 7.57 12.83
C LEU A 112 10.94 6.09 13.23
N PRO A 113 9.89 5.58 13.91
CA PRO A 113 9.77 4.18 14.32
C PRO A 113 9.49 3.24 13.12
N LEU A 114 10.18 3.48 12.00
CA LEU A 114 9.99 2.74 10.76
C LEU A 114 10.61 1.33 10.80
N ALA A 115 11.55 1.09 11.72
CA ALA A 115 12.13 -0.23 11.94
C ALA A 115 11.11 -1.24 12.51
N GLU A 116 10.08 -0.74 13.17
CA GLU A 116 8.98 -1.55 13.72
C GLU A 116 7.91 -1.86 12.65
N LEU A 117 7.96 -1.17 11.51
CA LEU A 117 7.03 -1.43 10.42
C LEU A 117 7.30 -2.82 9.81
N PRO A 118 6.25 -3.58 9.52
CA PRO A 118 6.39 -4.83 8.78
C PRO A 118 6.95 -4.65 7.35
N ALA A 119 6.99 -3.43 6.84
CA ALA A 119 7.72 -3.08 5.62
C ALA A 119 9.24 -3.27 5.74
N ALA A 120 9.76 -3.48 6.95
CA ALA A 120 11.15 -3.79 7.23
C ALA A 120 11.41 -5.30 7.42
N LEU A 121 10.46 -6.18 7.13
CA LEU A 121 10.68 -7.62 7.12
C LEU A 121 11.75 -7.98 6.09
N ASP A 122 12.67 -8.86 6.46
CA ASP A 122 13.54 -9.47 5.46
C ASP A 122 12.77 -10.55 4.67
N ARG A 123 13.41 -11.05 3.61
CA ARG A 123 12.78 -12.05 2.74
C ARG A 123 12.45 -13.35 3.47
N GLU A 124 13.32 -13.82 4.36
CA GLU A 124 13.11 -15.08 5.07
C GLU A 124 11.96 -14.96 6.07
N GLU A 125 11.91 -13.86 6.82
CA GLU A 125 10.80 -13.54 7.72
C GLU A 125 9.48 -13.47 6.96
N TYR A 126 9.47 -12.77 5.80
CA TYR A 126 8.29 -12.62 4.97
C TYR A 126 7.81 -13.96 4.39
N GLU A 127 8.70 -14.75 3.78
CA GLU A 127 8.37 -16.05 3.21
C GLU A 127 7.87 -17.02 4.29
N TRP A 128 8.44 -16.93 5.51
CA TRP A 128 7.98 -17.71 6.63
C TRP A 128 6.58 -17.30 7.07
N LEU A 129 6.33 -16.00 7.32
CA LEU A 129 5.02 -15.48 7.72
C LEU A 129 3.95 -15.79 6.67
N ARG A 130 4.28 -15.71 5.39
CA ARG A 130 3.37 -16.04 4.30
C ARG A 130 2.93 -17.51 4.37
N ARG A 131 3.90 -18.43 4.47
CA ARG A 131 3.60 -19.87 4.56
C ARG A 131 2.83 -20.21 5.84
N TRP A 132 3.22 -19.62 6.94
CA TRP A 132 2.59 -19.82 8.24
C TRP A 132 1.15 -19.31 8.26
N ALA A 133 0.88 -18.14 7.69
CA ALA A 133 -0.44 -17.52 7.67
C ALA A 133 -1.36 -18.04 6.54
N ASP A 134 -0.84 -18.77 5.54
CA ASP A 134 -1.60 -19.26 4.38
C ASP A 134 -2.91 -19.99 4.74
N PRO A 135 -2.97 -20.86 5.76
CA PRO A 135 -4.22 -21.55 6.14
C PRO A 135 -5.36 -20.60 6.54
N VAL A 136 -5.04 -19.36 6.92
CA VAL A 136 -6.03 -18.37 7.39
C VAL A 136 -6.16 -17.15 6.49
N LEU A 137 -5.16 -16.87 5.65
CA LEU A 137 -5.13 -15.77 4.68
C LEU A 137 -5.33 -16.21 3.23
N GLY A 138 -5.34 -17.50 2.95
CA GLY A 138 -5.64 -18.00 1.61
C GLY A 138 -7.05 -17.63 1.16
N GLU A 139 -7.27 -17.52 -0.14
CA GLU A 139 -8.53 -17.08 -0.76
C GLU A 139 -9.77 -17.83 -0.21
N ARG A 140 -9.67 -19.15 -0.07
CA ARG A 140 -10.77 -19.97 0.48
C ARG A 140 -11.11 -19.59 1.92
N ALA A 141 -10.08 -19.28 2.73
CA ALA A 141 -10.24 -18.91 4.14
C ALA A 141 -10.83 -17.51 4.32
N LEU A 142 -10.64 -16.63 3.33
CA LEU A 142 -11.15 -15.25 3.33
C LEU A 142 -12.59 -15.12 2.79
N ARG A 143 -13.18 -16.17 2.20
CA ARG A 143 -14.56 -16.11 1.65
C ARG A 143 -15.62 -15.59 2.63
N PRO A 144 -15.68 -16.03 3.91
CA PRO A 144 -16.65 -15.48 4.87
C PRO A 144 -16.46 -13.99 5.12
N TRP A 145 -15.21 -13.53 5.19
CA TRP A 145 -14.88 -12.12 5.33
C TRP A 145 -15.28 -11.31 4.08
N HIS A 146 -15.09 -11.83 2.87
CA HIS A 146 -15.48 -11.13 1.64
C HIS A 146 -16.96 -10.71 1.65
N ALA A 147 -17.86 -11.58 2.13
CA ALA A 147 -19.26 -11.22 2.29
C ALA A 147 -19.49 -10.08 3.29
N ALA A 148 -18.71 -10.03 4.37
CA ALA A 148 -18.76 -8.93 5.33
C ALA A 148 -18.20 -7.62 4.74
N ALA A 149 -17.13 -7.70 3.96
CA ALA A 149 -16.59 -6.55 3.23
C ALA A 149 -17.62 -5.97 2.24
N VAL A 150 -18.30 -6.81 1.44
CA VAL A 150 -19.38 -6.36 0.55
C VAL A 150 -20.46 -5.61 1.34
N ARG A 151 -20.88 -6.11 2.50
CA ARG A 151 -21.88 -5.40 3.34
C ARG A 151 -21.37 -4.06 3.83
N ALA A 152 -20.09 -3.96 4.23
CA ALA A 152 -19.50 -2.70 4.69
C ALA A 152 -19.51 -1.64 3.57
N TYR A 153 -19.12 -1.99 2.34
CA TYR A 153 -19.17 -1.06 1.21
C TYR A 153 -20.60 -0.68 0.83
N ARG A 154 -21.52 -1.64 0.76
CA ARG A 154 -22.93 -1.36 0.46
C ARG A 154 -23.63 -0.49 1.51
N SER A 155 -23.32 -0.68 2.77
CA SER A 155 -23.82 0.18 3.84
C SER A 155 -23.39 1.63 3.66
N ARG A 156 -22.15 1.86 3.22
CA ARG A 156 -21.66 3.21 2.97
C ARG A 156 -22.16 3.78 1.65
N SER A 157 -22.20 3.00 0.57
CA SER A 157 -22.70 3.47 -0.74
C SER A 157 -24.17 3.88 -0.69
N SER A 158 -24.98 3.22 0.13
CA SER A 158 -26.37 3.61 0.34
C SER A 158 -26.57 4.86 1.21
N ALA A 159 -25.58 5.19 2.05
CA ALA A 159 -25.63 6.31 3.00
C ALA A 159 -25.12 7.64 2.42
N VAL A 160 -24.34 7.64 1.32
CA VAL A 160 -23.82 8.88 0.72
C VAL A 160 -24.93 9.73 0.09
N GLY A 161 -24.77 11.07 0.21
CA GLY A 161 -25.66 12.04 -0.41
C GLY A 161 -25.52 12.16 -1.93
N GLU A 162 -26.14 13.20 -2.52
CA GLU A 162 -25.99 13.48 -3.97
C GLU A 162 -24.57 13.89 -4.34
N ARG A 163 -23.90 14.66 -3.49
CA ARG A 163 -22.50 15.06 -3.61
C ARG A 163 -21.74 14.59 -2.40
N PHE A 164 -20.58 13.99 -2.60
CA PHE A 164 -19.77 13.41 -1.53
C PHE A 164 -18.30 13.30 -1.97
N ASP A 165 -17.42 13.08 -1.04
CA ASP A 165 -16.07 12.64 -1.32
C ASP A 165 -16.02 11.11 -1.33
N LEU A 166 -15.69 10.52 -2.49
CA LEU A 166 -15.65 9.06 -2.63
C LEU A 166 -14.71 8.40 -1.63
N LEU A 167 -13.60 9.07 -1.29
CA LEU A 167 -12.62 8.51 -0.34
C LEU A 167 -13.09 8.65 1.09
N ASP A 168 -13.40 9.88 1.54
CA ASP A 168 -13.63 10.17 2.95
C ASP A 168 -15.01 9.74 3.42
N ASP A 169 -16.03 9.80 2.54
CA ASP A 169 -17.41 9.45 2.90
C ASP A 169 -17.74 7.97 2.66
N LEU A 170 -17.01 7.28 1.74
CA LEU A 170 -17.34 5.91 1.36
C LEU A 170 -16.16 4.94 1.48
N VAL A 171 -15.11 5.10 0.64
CA VAL A 171 -14.12 4.04 0.46
C VAL A 171 -13.31 3.82 1.73
N ARG A 172 -12.74 4.87 2.33
CA ARG A 172 -11.91 4.77 3.53
C ARG A 172 -12.69 4.22 4.73
N PRO A 173 -13.88 4.76 5.09
CA PRO A 173 -14.67 4.21 6.20
C PRO A 173 -15.08 2.75 5.98
N ALA A 174 -15.48 2.38 4.76
CA ALA A 174 -15.85 1.00 4.45
C ALA A 174 -14.66 0.04 4.52
N THR A 175 -13.48 0.47 4.01
CA THR A 175 -12.26 -0.33 4.05
C THR A 175 -11.78 -0.55 5.49
N VAL A 176 -11.80 0.50 6.32
CA VAL A 176 -11.45 0.41 7.74
C VAL A 176 -12.40 -0.53 8.48
N GLU A 177 -13.71 -0.44 8.22
CA GLU A 177 -14.70 -1.32 8.81
C GLU A 177 -14.51 -2.79 8.36
N ALA A 178 -14.25 -3.01 7.07
CA ALA A 178 -13.95 -4.35 6.57
C ALA A 178 -12.68 -4.93 7.23
N ALA A 179 -11.63 -4.11 7.40
CA ALA A 179 -10.41 -4.51 8.10
C ALA A 179 -10.64 -4.78 9.59
N ARG A 180 -11.45 -3.95 10.26
CA ARG A 180 -11.86 -4.16 11.65
C ARG A 180 -12.51 -5.53 11.84
N ILE A 181 -13.46 -5.85 10.98
CA ILE A 181 -14.16 -7.16 11.00
C ILE A 181 -13.18 -8.30 10.74
N LEU A 182 -12.29 -8.17 9.75
CA LEU A 182 -11.28 -9.18 9.44
C LEU A 182 -10.40 -9.49 10.64
N LEU A 183 -9.86 -8.43 11.26
CA LEU A 183 -8.94 -8.53 12.38
C LEU A 183 -9.63 -8.98 13.68
N GLY A 184 -10.97 -8.85 13.77
CA GLY A 184 -11.75 -9.23 14.96
C GLY A 184 -11.75 -8.15 16.04
N LEU A 185 -11.51 -6.88 15.69
CA LEU A 185 -11.64 -5.80 16.66
C LEU A 185 -13.12 -5.59 17.01
N PRO A 186 -13.46 -5.51 18.31
CA PRO A 186 -14.84 -5.33 18.74
C PRO A 186 -15.39 -3.93 18.39
N GLU A 187 -16.71 -3.81 18.28
CA GLU A 187 -17.40 -2.59 17.85
C GLU A 187 -17.02 -1.35 18.68
N HIS A 188 -16.89 -1.49 19.99
CA HIS A 188 -16.51 -0.36 20.86
C HIS A 188 -15.09 0.18 20.60
N ARG A 189 -14.25 -0.53 19.85
CA ARG A 189 -12.92 -0.09 19.39
C ARG A 189 -12.92 0.49 17.98
N ALA A 190 -14.06 0.44 17.25
CA ALA A 190 -14.16 0.85 15.86
C ALA A 190 -13.68 2.30 15.63
N ALA A 191 -14.15 3.24 16.44
CA ALA A 191 -13.78 4.65 16.33
C ALA A 191 -12.27 4.87 16.54
N ARG A 192 -11.66 4.19 17.53
CA ARG A 192 -10.21 4.31 17.78
C ARG A 192 -9.38 3.70 16.66
N PHE A 193 -9.79 2.54 16.15
CA PHE A 193 -9.11 1.93 15.01
C PHE A 193 -9.18 2.80 13.76
N ALA A 194 -10.33 3.42 13.48
CA ALA A 194 -10.50 4.35 12.37
C ALA A 194 -9.59 5.59 12.51
N GLU A 195 -9.50 6.15 13.70
CA GLU A 195 -8.62 7.29 14.00
C GLU A 195 -7.15 6.94 13.78
N LEU A 196 -6.69 5.80 14.32
CA LEU A 196 -5.31 5.33 14.17
C LEU A 196 -4.99 5.04 12.69
N SER A 197 -5.90 4.41 11.95
CA SER A 197 -5.75 4.16 10.51
C SER A 197 -5.60 5.47 9.73
N ALA A 198 -6.38 6.50 10.06
CA ALA A 198 -6.28 7.82 9.42
C ALA A 198 -4.96 8.53 9.77
N GLN A 199 -4.50 8.44 11.02
CA GLN A 199 -3.24 9.02 11.47
C GLN A 199 -2.03 8.37 10.81
N LEU A 200 -2.08 7.07 10.52
CA LEU A 200 -0.99 6.28 9.95
C LEU A 200 -1.05 6.18 8.41
N ALA A 201 -2.07 6.75 7.78
CA ALA A 201 -2.19 6.74 6.33
C ALA A 201 -0.97 7.38 5.65
N GLY A 202 -0.35 6.65 4.71
CA GLY A 202 0.88 7.07 4.01
C GLY A 202 2.18 6.87 4.80
N VAL A 203 2.16 6.10 5.89
CA VAL A 203 3.37 5.77 6.65
C VAL A 203 4.42 5.06 5.80
N LEU A 204 4.01 4.29 4.78
CA LEU A 204 4.94 3.66 3.83
C LEU A 204 5.75 4.70 3.06
N ASP A 205 5.14 5.79 2.64
CA ASP A 205 5.84 6.85 1.92
C ASP A 205 6.90 7.54 2.78
N ALA A 206 6.70 7.57 4.11
CA ALA A 206 7.67 8.09 5.06
C ALA A 206 8.95 7.26 5.15
N THR A 207 9.01 6.08 4.56
CA THR A 207 10.25 5.29 4.45
C THR A 207 11.22 5.85 3.40
N LEU A 208 10.72 6.68 2.47
CA LEU A 208 11.50 7.30 1.40
C LEU A 208 11.45 8.83 1.43
N CYS A 209 10.30 9.42 1.73
CA CYS A 209 10.12 10.86 1.72
C CYS A 209 9.92 11.39 3.15
N PRO A 210 10.77 12.33 3.63
CA PRO A 210 10.62 12.91 4.95
C PRO A 210 9.24 13.55 5.13
N PRO A 211 8.40 13.12 6.06
CA PRO A 211 7.09 13.69 6.31
C PRO A 211 7.21 15.09 6.95
N ARG A 212 6.12 15.84 7.03
CA ARG A 212 6.07 17.06 7.84
C ARG A 212 6.22 16.71 9.32
N LEU A 213 6.74 17.62 10.14
CA LEU A 213 6.95 17.39 11.58
C LEU A 213 5.67 16.91 12.28
N ASP A 214 4.52 17.53 12.00
CA ASP A 214 3.25 17.11 12.60
C ASP A 214 2.85 15.69 12.19
N THR A 215 3.14 15.30 10.96
CA THR A 215 2.90 13.93 10.48
C THR A 215 3.85 12.94 11.16
N ALA A 216 5.12 13.30 11.31
CA ALA A 216 6.10 12.49 12.03
C ALA A 216 5.70 12.26 13.49
N ARG A 217 5.22 13.31 14.17
CA ARG A 217 4.69 13.23 15.54
C ARG A 217 3.50 12.27 15.62
N ARG A 218 2.55 12.36 14.69
CA ARG A 218 1.41 11.44 14.62
C ARG A 218 1.86 10.00 14.46
N TYR A 219 2.81 9.71 13.56
CA TYR A 219 3.32 8.35 13.38
C TYR A 219 3.96 7.81 14.66
N ARG A 220 4.77 8.64 15.35
CA ARG A 220 5.41 8.27 16.62
C ARG A 220 4.41 7.97 17.73
N ALA A 221 3.29 8.68 17.77
CA ALA A 221 2.23 8.45 18.75
C ALA A 221 1.32 7.28 18.37
N ALA A 222 0.87 7.23 17.12
CA ALA A 222 -0.19 6.31 16.70
C ALA A 222 0.30 4.86 16.50
N LEU A 223 1.56 4.64 16.09
CA LEU A 223 2.06 3.29 15.81
C LEU A 223 2.11 2.40 17.07
N PRO A 224 2.66 2.84 18.21
CA PRO A 224 2.63 2.04 19.43
C PRO A 224 1.20 1.77 19.93
N GLU A 225 0.28 2.73 19.75
CA GLU A 225 -1.12 2.55 20.14
C GLU A 225 -1.84 1.53 19.25
N LEU A 226 -1.56 1.55 17.93
CA LEU A 226 -2.08 0.52 17.03
C LEU A 226 -1.56 -0.87 17.43
N HIS A 227 -0.27 -0.99 17.74
CA HIS A 227 0.32 -2.24 18.22
C HIS A 227 -0.34 -2.74 19.50
N ALA A 228 -0.55 -1.85 20.48
CA ALA A 228 -1.22 -2.21 21.73
C ALA A 228 -2.67 -2.68 21.47
N LEU A 229 -3.42 -1.96 20.64
CA LEU A 229 -4.80 -2.32 20.27
C LEU A 229 -4.86 -3.71 19.59
N LEU A 230 -3.94 -4.01 18.69
CA LEU A 230 -3.87 -5.30 18.01
C LEU A 230 -3.42 -6.41 18.95
N ALA A 231 -2.44 -6.17 19.83
CA ALA A 231 -1.99 -7.14 20.83
C ALA A 231 -3.11 -7.49 21.82
N GLU A 232 -3.86 -6.51 22.31
CA GLU A 232 -5.06 -6.74 23.14
C GLU A 232 -6.11 -7.58 22.40
N THR A 233 -6.32 -7.30 21.11
CA THR A 233 -7.26 -8.06 20.26
C THR A 233 -6.82 -9.52 20.11
N ILE A 234 -5.52 -9.75 19.82
CA ILE A 234 -4.94 -11.10 19.71
C ILE A 234 -5.13 -11.88 21.03
N ALA A 235 -4.81 -11.25 22.15
CA ALA A 235 -4.96 -11.87 23.48
C ALA A 235 -6.43 -12.21 23.80
N ALA A 236 -7.38 -11.34 23.42
CA ALA A 236 -8.79 -11.54 23.66
C ALA A 236 -9.42 -12.61 22.76
N THR A 237 -8.99 -12.72 21.48
CA THR A 237 -9.57 -13.63 20.47
C THR A 237 -8.92 -15.02 20.47
N GLY A 238 -7.76 -15.17 21.11
CA GLY A 238 -7.06 -16.46 21.23
C GLY A 238 -7.78 -17.49 22.13
N THR A 239 -8.91 -17.11 22.77
CA THR A 239 -9.71 -18.00 23.62
C THR A 239 -10.97 -18.44 22.88
N PRO A 240 -11.27 -19.74 22.76
CA PRO A 240 -12.52 -20.21 22.13
C PRO A 240 -13.75 -19.60 22.79
N GLY A 241 -14.67 -19.03 22.00
CA GLY A 241 -15.89 -18.40 22.51
C GLY A 241 -15.72 -16.97 23.03
N ALA A 242 -14.64 -16.28 22.64
CA ALA A 242 -14.37 -14.89 23.03
C ALA A 242 -15.53 -13.94 22.73
N PRO A 243 -15.85 -12.99 23.64
CA PRO A 243 -16.83 -11.95 23.36
C PRO A 243 -16.39 -11.11 22.14
N GLY A 244 -17.18 -11.14 21.08
CA GLY A 244 -16.89 -10.42 19.82
C GLY A 244 -16.52 -11.32 18.63
N ASP A 245 -16.19 -12.58 18.88
CA ASP A 245 -16.01 -13.59 17.82
C ASP A 245 -16.63 -14.95 18.20
N PRO A 246 -17.95 -15.02 18.37
CA PRO A 246 -18.62 -16.26 18.74
C PRO A 246 -18.48 -17.39 17.69
N ALA A 247 -18.10 -17.03 16.47
CA ALA A 247 -17.92 -17.96 15.35
C ALA A 247 -16.45 -18.34 15.08
N GLY A 248 -15.48 -17.79 15.82
CA GLY A 248 -14.06 -18.06 15.63
C GLY A 248 -13.51 -17.61 14.27
N HIS A 249 -14.07 -16.53 13.71
CA HIS A 249 -13.69 -16.03 12.38
C HIS A 249 -12.65 -14.91 12.42
N ALA A 250 -12.40 -14.32 13.59
CA ALA A 250 -11.40 -13.27 13.75
C ALA A 250 -10.01 -13.75 13.32
N LEU A 251 -9.41 -13.06 12.37
CA LEU A 251 -8.09 -13.42 11.85
C LEU A 251 -7.03 -13.40 12.95
N ALA A 252 -7.07 -12.41 13.85
CA ALA A 252 -6.12 -12.30 14.95
C ALA A 252 -6.08 -13.56 15.83
N GLY A 253 -7.25 -14.08 16.22
CA GLY A 253 -7.35 -15.31 17.00
C GLY A 253 -6.92 -16.55 16.22
N ARG A 254 -7.31 -16.63 14.95
CA ARG A 254 -6.93 -17.74 14.08
C ARG A 254 -5.43 -17.81 13.84
N LEU A 255 -4.77 -16.66 13.63
CA LEU A 255 -3.32 -16.56 13.53
C LEU A 255 -2.64 -16.99 14.83
N ALA A 256 -3.11 -16.48 15.98
CA ALA A 256 -2.52 -16.80 17.29
C ALA A 256 -2.65 -18.30 17.64
N ALA A 257 -3.64 -18.98 17.10
CA ALA A 257 -3.88 -20.40 17.30
C ALA A 257 -3.07 -21.32 16.33
N LEU A 258 -2.39 -20.74 15.33
CA LEU A 258 -1.56 -21.55 14.43
C LEU A 258 -0.32 -22.09 15.18
N PRO A 259 0.10 -23.32 14.86
CA PRO A 259 1.31 -23.88 15.45
C PRO A 259 2.53 -23.03 15.02
N ALA A 260 3.40 -22.74 15.97
CA ALA A 260 4.68 -22.07 15.73
C ALA A 260 5.82 -23.06 16.05
N PRO A 261 6.89 -23.12 15.21
CA PRO A 261 8.06 -23.93 15.50
C PRO A 261 8.84 -23.39 16.71
N GLU A 262 9.74 -24.22 17.24
CA GLU A 262 10.62 -23.82 18.35
C GLU A 262 11.36 -22.51 18.03
N GLY A 263 11.43 -21.63 19.02
CA GLY A 263 12.08 -20.32 18.90
C GLY A 263 11.21 -19.19 18.29
N ARG A 264 9.95 -19.49 17.91
CA ARG A 264 9.00 -18.47 17.45
C ARG A 264 7.77 -18.39 18.36
N ALA A 265 7.20 -17.20 18.44
CA ALA A 265 6.02 -16.93 19.26
C ALA A 265 4.84 -16.55 18.34
N ALA A 266 3.86 -17.46 18.16
CA ALA A 266 2.69 -17.23 17.34
C ALA A 266 1.98 -15.89 17.60
N PRO A 267 1.83 -15.39 18.85
CA PRO A 267 1.24 -14.06 19.09
C PRO A 267 2.06 -12.90 18.51
N ALA A 268 3.40 -12.97 18.52
CA ALA A 268 4.25 -11.92 17.94
C ALA A 268 4.20 -11.92 16.42
N ASP A 269 4.18 -13.09 15.79
CA ASP A 269 4.03 -13.24 14.36
C ASP A 269 2.62 -12.82 13.90
N ALA A 270 1.57 -13.16 14.68
CA ALA A 270 0.21 -12.70 14.48
C ALA A 270 0.11 -11.17 14.54
N LEU A 271 0.76 -10.53 15.53
CA LEU A 271 0.82 -9.07 15.64
C LEU A 271 1.48 -8.45 14.41
N THR A 272 2.55 -9.04 13.91
CA THR A 272 3.23 -8.58 12.69
C THR A 272 2.30 -8.63 11.48
N VAL A 273 1.60 -9.75 11.26
CA VAL A 273 0.65 -9.89 10.15
C VAL A 273 -0.54 -8.95 10.30
N CYS A 274 -1.13 -8.85 11.50
CA CYS A 274 -2.23 -7.92 11.76
C CYS A 274 -1.82 -6.46 11.54
N THR A 275 -0.60 -6.07 11.95
CA THR A 275 -0.05 -4.73 11.71
C THR A 275 0.13 -4.45 10.21
N LEU A 276 0.65 -5.41 9.44
CA LEU A 276 0.73 -5.32 7.97
C LEU A 276 -0.63 -5.06 7.35
N LEU A 277 -1.63 -5.83 7.74
CA LEU A 277 -2.98 -5.70 7.20
C LEU A 277 -3.63 -4.37 7.61
N ALA A 278 -3.43 -3.93 8.84
CA ALA A 278 -3.97 -2.66 9.33
C ALA A 278 -3.33 -1.43 8.65
N LEU A 279 -2.05 -1.48 8.30
CA LEU A 279 -1.32 -0.37 7.68
C LEU A 279 -1.34 -0.47 6.15
N VAL A 280 -0.73 -1.54 5.63
CA VAL A 280 -0.53 -1.70 4.18
C VAL A 280 -1.81 -2.18 3.50
N GLY A 281 -2.57 -3.07 4.17
CA GLY A 281 -3.83 -3.59 3.63
C GLY A 281 -4.89 -2.51 3.49
N VAL A 282 -5.09 -1.68 4.51
CA VAL A 282 -6.10 -0.60 4.49
C VAL A 282 -5.72 0.50 3.49
N ASP A 283 -4.48 1.00 3.53
CA ASP A 283 -4.03 2.08 2.62
C ASP A 283 -3.95 1.57 1.17
N GLY A 284 -3.47 0.32 0.98
CA GLY A 284 -3.42 -0.34 -0.33
C GLY A 284 -4.79 -0.59 -0.95
N ALA A 285 -5.75 -1.11 -0.19
CA ALA A 285 -7.11 -1.31 -0.68
C ALA A 285 -7.80 0.02 -0.99
N THR A 286 -7.67 1.03 -0.11
CA THR A 286 -8.22 2.36 -0.33
C THR A 286 -7.68 2.98 -1.62
N THR A 287 -6.36 2.90 -1.83
CA THR A 287 -5.69 3.43 -3.04
C THR A 287 -6.14 2.68 -4.29
N LEU A 288 -6.16 1.34 -4.24
CA LEU A 288 -6.56 0.51 -5.37
C LEU A 288 -8.01 0.77 -5.80
N ILE A 289 -8.94 0.88 -4.85
CA ILE A 289 -10.36 1.17 -5.12
C ILE A 289 -10.52 2.56 -5.74
N ALA A 290 -9.81 3.54 -5.19
CA ALA A 290 -9.86 4.91 -5.71
C ALA A 290 -9.32 5.00 -7.14
N ASP A 291 -8.17 4.38 -7.41
CA ASP A 291 -7.56 4.37 -8.73
C ASP A 291 -8.40 3.56 -9.74
N ALA A 292 -8.94 2.40 -9.35
CA ALA A 292 -9.86 1.63 -10.18
C ALA A 292 -11.12 2.42 -10.54
N THR A 293 -11.71 3.10 -9.56
CA THR A 293 -12.90 3.92 -9.80
C THR A 293 -12.59 5.11 -10.72
N ALA A 294 -11.46 5.80 -10.51
CA ALA A 294 -11.04 6.90 -11.37
C ALA A 294 -10.86 6.43 -12.81
N LEU A 295 -10.15 5.31 -13.01
CA LEU A 295 -9.90 4.73 -14.33
C LEU A 295 -11.20 4.30 -15.04
N LEU A 296 -12.12 3.66 -14.31
CA LEU A 296 -13.41 3.28 -14.86
C LEU A 296 -14.26 4.50 -15.27
N LEU A 297 -14.24 5.57 -14.48
CA LEU A 297 -14.96 6.81 -14.83
C LEU A 297 -14.32 7.55 -16.01
N ASP A 298 -13.03 7.38 -16.23
CA ASP A 298 -12.32 7.88 -17.42
C ASP A 298 -12.54 6.98 -18.66
N HIS A 299 -13.09 5.75 -18.47
CA HIS A 299 -13.41 4.79 -19.53
C HIS A 299 -14.89 4.33 -19.41
N PRO A 300 -15.87 5.17 -19.84
CA PRO A 300 -17.30 4.92 -19.61
C PRO A 300 -17.84 3.60 -20.17
N ASP A 301 -17.25 3.09 -21.24
CA ASP A 301 -17.55 1.78 -21.83
C ASP A 301 -17.19 0.64 -20.88
N GLN A 302 -16.05 0.72 -20.20
CA GLN A 302 -15.61 -0.27 -19.23
C GLN A 302 -16.38 -0.15 -17.90
N TRP A 303 -16.73 1.06 -17.48
CA TRP A 303 -17.64 1.27 -16.35
C TRP A 303 -19.00 0.63 -16.63
N LYS A 304 -19.55 0.84 -17.83
CA LYS A 304 -20.79 0.21 -18.27
C LYS A 304 -20.68 -1.32 -18.25
N ALA A 305 -19.60 -1.88 -18.80
CA ALA A 305 -19.37 -3.33 -18.81
C ALA A 305 -19.37 -3.93 -17.38
N LEU A 306 -18.70 -3.28 -16.40
CA LEU A 306 -18.71 -3.72 -15.01
C LEU A 306 -20.11 -3.65 -14.38
N ARG A 307 -20.91 -2.63 -14.72
CA ARG A 307 -22.30 -2.51 -14.23
C ARG A 307 -23.20 -3.62 -14.78
N GLU A 308 -23.01 -3.98 -16.04
CA GLU A 308 -23.78 -5.04 -16.72
C GLU A 308 -23.33 -6.44 -16.26
N ASP A 309 -22.03 -6.62 -15.99
CA ASP A 309 -21.46 -7.86 -15.46
C ASP A 309 -20.53 -7.58 -14.26
N PRO A 310 -21.06 -7.61 -13.03
CA PRO A 310 -20.23 -7.49 -11.81
C PRO A 310 -19.19 -8.63 -11.65
N GLY A 311 -19.26 -9.70 -12.44
CA GLY A 311 -18.25 -10.74 -12.54
C GLY A 311 -16.91 -10.23 -13.08
N LEU A 312 -16.89 -9.07 -13.76
CA LEU A 312 -15.68 -8.44 -14.26
C LEU A 312 -14.85 -7.73 -13.15
N ALA A 313 -15.34 -7.61 -11.92
CA ALA A 313 -14.61 -6.95 -10.83
C ALA A 313 -13.17 -7.50 -10.63
N PRO A 314 -12.90 -8.82 -10.65
CA PRO A 314 -11.54 -9.35 -10.60
C PRO A 314 -10.65 -8.87 -11.76
N ALA A 315 -11.19 -8.76 -12.97
CA ALA A 315 -10.46 -8.29 -14.15
C ALA A 315 -10.12 -6.79 -14.03
N VAL A 316 -11.06 -5.97 -13.54
CA VAL A 316 -10.81 -4.56 -13.22
C VAL A 316 -9.68 -4.43 -12.18
N VAL A 317 -9.73 -5.22 -11.12
CA VAL A 317 -8.70 -5.22 -10.07
C VAL A 317 -7.34 -5.61 -10.65
N ALA A 318 -7.28 -6.67 -11.45
CA ALA A 318 -6.03 -7.13 -12.06
C ALA A 318 -5.42 -6.07 -13.00
N GLU A 319 -6.23 -5.44 -13.85
CA GLU A 319 -5.76 -4.38 -14.75
C GLU A 319 -5.37 -3.11 -13.98
N THR A 320 -6.09 -2.79 -12.89
CA THR A 320 -5.70 -1.65 -12.04
C THR A 320 -4.37 -1.92 -11.34
N LEU A 321 -4.11 -3.12 -10.85
CA LEU A 321 -2.83 -3.52 -10.26
C LEU A 321 -1.68 -3.41 -11.28
N ARG A 322 -1.94 -3.66 -12.55
CA ARG A 322 -0.96 -3.42 -13.61
C ARG A 322 -0.80 -1.92 -13.89
N TYR A 323 -1.88 -1.20 -14.11
CA TYR A 323 -1.87 0.18 -14.62
C TYR A 323 -1.49 1.21 -13.55
N ALA A 324 -2.04 1.07 -12.35
CA ALA A 324 -1.85 1.95 -11.20
C ALA A 324 -1.74 1.12 -9.90
N PRO A 325 -0.63 0.38 -9.69
CA PRO A 325 -0.47 -0.45 -8.50
C PRO A 325 -0.46 0.40 -7.23
N PRO A 326 -1.05 -0.09 -6.12
CA PRO A 326 -1.05 0.64 -4.84
C PRO A 326 0.34 0.74 -4.19
N VAL A 327 1.29 -0.09 -4.65
CA VAL A 327 2.72 0.01 -4.35
C VAL A 327 3.46 0.18 -5.67
N ARG A 328 3.93 1.40 -5.93
CA ARG A 328 4.47 1.82 -7.24
C ARG A 328 5.95 1.60 -7.40
N LEU A 329 6.66 1.47 -6.30
CA LEU A 329 8.09 1.16 -6.29
C LEU A 329 8.46 0.32 -5.06
N HIS A 330 9.51 -0.49 -5.21
CA HIS A 330 10.18 -1.20 -4.13
C HIS A 330 11.63 -0.78 -4.03
N ARG A 331 12.13 -0.73 -2.80
CA ARG A 331 13.52 -0.50 -2.49
C ARG A 331 14.11 -1.75 -1.85
N LEU A 332 15.19 -2.23 -2.43
CA LEU A 332 15.91 -3.41 -1.98
C LEU A 332 17.39 -3.06 -1.75
N TYR A 333 18.09 -3.88 -1.04
CA TYR A 333 19.53 -3.78 -0.79
C TYR A 333 20.21 -5.07 -1.16
N ALA A 334 21.38 -5.00 -1.76
CA ALA A 334 22.22 -6.15 -2.03
C ALA A 334 22.83 -6.70 -0.72
N CYS A 335 22.54 -7.97 -0.38
CA CYS A 335 23.14 -8.61 0.80
C CYS A 335 24.59 -9.04 0.58
N GLN A 336 24.99 -9.18 -0.68
CA GLN A 336 26.32 -9.57 -1.15
C GLN A 336 26.52 -9.01 -2.57
N ASP A 337 27.74 -9.04 -3.05
CA ASP A 337 28.04 -8.66 -4.43
C ASP A 337 27.23 -9.53 -5.41
N LEU A 338 26.62 -8.90 -6.38
CA LEU A 338 25.83 -9.57 -7.41
C LEU A 338 25.93 -8.86 -8.75
N GLU A 339 25.55 -9.54 -9.80
CA GLU A 339 25.36 -8.96 -11.13
C GLU A 339 23.86 -8.85 -11.42
N LEU A 340 23.40 -7.66 -11.83
CA LEU A 340 22.03 -7.40 -12.23
C LEU A 340 22.02 -6.74 -13.60
N ALA A 341 21.42 -7.41 -14.59
CA ALA A 341 21.39 -6.95 -15.98
C ALA A 341 22.78 -6.64 -16.58
N GLY A 342 23.79 -7.43 -16.28
CA GLY A 342 25.17 -7.22 -16.74
C GLY A 342 25.93 -6.12 -15.98
N THR A 343 25.34 -5.56 -14.94
CA THR A 343 25.95 -4.50 -14.11
C THR A 343 26.33 -5.05 -12.75
N PRO A 344 27.58 -4.88 -12.28
CA PRO A 344 27.96 -5.26 -10.93
C PRO A 344 27.28 -4.33 -9.91
N VAL A 345 26.65 -4.92 -8.88
CA VAL A 345 26.05 -4.26 -7.75
C VAL A 345 26.74 -4.76 -6.49
N ALA A 346 27.36 -3.86 -5.73
CA ALA A 346 28.11 -4.22 -4.53
C ALA A 346 27.20 -4.48 -3.32
N ALA A 347 27.69 -5.26 -2.36
CA ALA A 347 27.00 -5.47 -1.10
C ALA A 347 26.72 -4.15 -0.38
N GLY A 348 25.49 -3.98 0.11
CA GLY A 348 25.01 -2.75 0.75
C GLY A 348 24.41 -1.72 -0.20
N GLU A 349 24.64 -1.81 -1.51
CA GLU A 349 24.03 -0.87 -2.45
C GLU A 349 22.53 -1.04 -2.57
N GLU A 350 21.85 0.09 -2.81
CA GLU A 350 20.39 0.17 -2.95
C GLU A 350 19.96 -0.08 -4.39
N VAL A 351 18.93 -0.92 -4.57
CA VAL A 351 18.30 -1.20 -5.85
C VAL A 351 16.83 -0.81 -5.78
N VAL A 352 16.40 0.13 -6.61
CA VAL A 352 15.04 0.65 -6.69
C VAL A 352 14.32 0.10 -7.91
N LEU A 353 13.23 -0.59 -7.64
CA LEU A 353 12.37 -1.20 -8.66
C LEU A 353 11.15 -0.32 -8.90
N LEU A 354 11.04 0.33 -10.04
CA LEU A 354 9.88 1.14 -10.40
C LEU A 354 8.78 0.24 -11.00
N ILE A 355 7.96 -0.35 -10.13
CA ILE A 355 6.93 -1.34 -10.49
C ILE A 355 5.92 -0.76 -11.49
N GLU A 356 5.37 0.43 -11.19
CA GLU A 356 4.40 1.12 -12.07
C GLU A 356 4.99 1.37 -13.46
N ALA A 357 6.26 1.76 -13.54
CA ALA A 357 6.93 2.01 -14.80
C ALA A 357 7.29 0.71 -15.54
N ALA A 358 7.67 -0.35 -14.82
CA ALA A 358 7.94 -1.66 -15.43
C ALA A 358 6.66 -2.29 -16.01
N HIS A 359 5.50 -2.12 -15.36
CA HIS A 359 4.20 -2.52 -15.89
C HIS A 359 3.82 -1.79 -17.19
N ARG A 360 4.51 -0.71 -17.53
CA ARG A 360 4.35 0.05 -18.78
C ARG A 360 5.48 -0.18 -19.76
N ASP A 361 6.23 -1.26 -19.61
CA ASP A 361 7.28 -1.62 -20.57
C ASP A 361 6.67 -2.15 -21.88
N PRO A 362 6.84 -1.44 -23.01
CA PRO A 362 6.26 -1.85 -24.29
C PRO A 362 6.90 -3.12 -24.88
N ARG A 363 8.06 -3.53 -24.33
CA ARG A 363 8.71 -4.80 -24.72
C ARG A 363 8.00 -6.01 -24.12
N HIS A 364 7.24 -5.82 -23.05
CA HIS A 364 6.52 -6.88 -22.35
C HIS A 364 5.01 -6.79 -22.55
N HIS A 365 4.44 -5.58 -22.45
CA HIS A 365 3.00 -5.37 -22.57
C HIS A 365 2.65 -4.70 -23.90
N ARG A 366 1.68 -5.24 -24.62
CA ARG A 366 1.10 -4.57 -25.79
C ARG A 366 0.23 -3.39 -25.31
N ASP A 367 0.41 -2.21 -25.95
CA ASP A 367 -0.31 -0.98 -25.60
C ASP A 367 -0.30 -0.71 -24.09
N PRO A 368 0.88 -0.58 -23.46
CA PRO A 368 1.02 -0.60 -22.01
C PRO A 368 0.35 0.60 -21.33
N ASP A 369 0.23 1.73 -22.03
CA ASP A 369 -0.40 2.95 -21.54
C ASP A 369 -1.93 2.97 -21.71
N ARG A 370 -2.53 1.91 -22.28
CA ARG A 370 -3.98 1.75 -22.36
C ARG A 370 -4.48 0.94 -21.16
N PHE A 371 -5.48 1.47 -20.47
CA PHE A 371 -6.28 0.74 -19.49
C PHE A 371 -7.32 -0.13 -20.20
N ASP A 372 -7.30 -1.44 -19.95
CA ASP A 372 -8.19 -2.39 -20.64
C ASP A 372 -8.49 -3.61 -19.74
N ILE A 373 -9.71 -3.66 -19.21
CA ILE A 373 -10.16 -4.74 -18.33
C ILE A 373 -10.33 -6.10 -19.02
N HIS A 374 -10.22 -6.13 -20.36
CA HIS A 374 -10.32 -7.35 -21.16
C HIS A 374 -8.95 -7.94 -21.54
N ARG A 375 -7.85 -7.45 -20.93
CA ARG A 375 -6.52 -8.03 -21.13
C ARG A 375 -6.48 -9.50 -20.76
N THR A 376 -5.77 -10.27 -21.54
CA THR A 376 -5.59 -11.71 -21.30
C THR A 376 -4.65 -11.96 -20.13
N ALA A 377 -4.74 -13.15 -19.54
CA ALA A 377 -3.95 -13.58 -18.37
C ALA A 377 -2.41 -13.55 -18.57
N HIS A 378 -1.93 -13.45 -19.82
CA HIS A 378 -0.50 -13.34 -20.13
C HIS A 378 0.08 -11.95 -19.83
N ASP A 379 -0.76 -10.91 -19.71
CA ASP A 379 -0.36 -9.54 -19.37
C ASP A 379 -0.40 -9.28 -17.84
N ARG A 380 0.12 -10.22 -17.05
CA ARG A 380 0.03 -10.15 -15.58
C ARG A 380 0.91 -9.04 -15.01
N HIS A 381 0.47 -8.48 -13.88
CA HIS A 381 1.26 -7.54 -13.10
C HIS A 381 2.44 -8.24 -12.39
N LEU A 382 3.51 -7.47 -12.09
CA LEU A 382 4.74 -7.93 -11.41
C LEU A 382 4.59 -8.14 -9.90
N LEU A 383 3.41 -7.95 -9.36
CA LEU A 383 3.11 -8.23 -7.96
C LEU A 383 2.38 -9.59 -7.88
N PRO A 384 3.09 -10.71 -8.16
CA PRO A 384 2.51 -12.03 -8.01
C PRO A 384 2.17 -12.24 -6.53
N ASP A 385 1.30 -13.19 -6.27
CA ASP A 385 0.98 -13.62 -4.91
C ASP A 385 2.22 -14.06 -4.10
N ASP A 386 3.30 -14.34 -4.80
CA ASP A 386 4.60 -14.75 -4.26
C ASP A 386 5.60 -13.58 -4.09
N GLY A 387 5.29 -12.39 -4.58
CA GLY A 387 6.15 -11.20 -4.44
C GLY A 387 6.18 -10.65 -3.03
N HIS A 388 7.20 -9.83 -2.75
CA HIS A 388 7.35 -9.17 -1.46
C HIS A 388 6.09 -8.34 -1.14
N PHE A 389 5.44 -8.62 0.00
CA PHE A 389 4.10 -8.14 0.42
C PHE A 389 2.89 -8.70 -0.37
N GLY A 390 3.08 -9.34 -1.52
CA GLY A 390 1.98 -9.86 -2.33
C GLY A 390 1.16 -10.91 -1.60
N GLY A 391 1.77 -11.95 -1.08
CA GLY A 391 1.08 -13.10 -0.51
C GLY A 391 0.43 -12.89 0.86
N LEU A 392 0.89 -11.90 1.66
CA LEU A 392 0.26 -11.61 2.97
C LEU A 392 -0.87 -10.60 2.87
N VAL A 393 -0.69 -9.56 2.08
CA VAL A 393 -1.62 -8.41 2.01
C VAL A 393 -2.48 -8.46 0.74
N GLY A 394 -1.91 -8.95 -0.35
CA GLY A 394 -2.53 -8.95 -1.67
C GLY A 394 -3.91 -9.60 -1.74
N PRO A 395 -4.13 -10.79 -1.19
CA PRO A 395 -5.45 -11.43 -1.19
C PRO A 395 -6.53 -10.57 -0.55
N VAL A 396 -6.22 -9.94 0.60
CA VAL A 396 -7.15 -9.06 1.33
C VAL A 396 -7.43 -7.79 0.52
N VAL A 397 -6.39 -7.17 -0.04
CA VAL A 397 -6.51 -5.94 -0.85
C VAL A 397 -7.35 -6.20 -2.11
N ARG A 398 -7.11 -7.31 -2.82
CA ARG A 398 -7.89 -7.68 -4.02
C ARG A 398 -9.35 -7.94 -3.68
N LEU A 399 -9.63 -8.77 -2.69
CA LEU A 399 -11.01 -9.08 -2.28
C LEU A 399 -11.77 -7.85 -1.78
N ALA A 400 -11.09 -6.93 -1.05
CA ALA A 400 -11.68 -5.65 -0.65
C ALA A 400 -12.03 -4.79 -1.86
N ALA A 401 -11.12 -4.69 -2.84
CA ALA A 401 -11.35 -3.91 -4.06
C ALA A 401 -12.49 -4.51 -4.92
N GLU A 402 -12.53 -5.83 -5.08
CA GLU A 402 -13.64 -6.50 -5.77
C GLU A 402 -14.99 -6.25 -5.08
N ALA A 403 -15.03 -6.34 -3.75
CA ALA A 403 -16.22 -6.07 -2.96
C ALA A 403 -16.71 -4.62 -3.16
N ALA A 404 -15.79 -3.67 -3.11
CA ALA A 404 -16.08 -2.25 -3.32
C ALA A 404 -16.60 -1.96 -4.74
N LEU A 405 -15.93 -2.48 -5.76
CA LEU A 405 -16.32 -2.26 -7.17
C LEU A 405 -17.70 -2.84 -7.47
N ARG A 406 -18.02 -4.04 -6.94
CA ARG A 406 -19.36 -4.62 -7.05
C ARG A 406 -20.43 -3.76 -6.34
N ALA A 407 -20.11 -3.24 -5.15
CA ALA A 407 -21.02 -2.37 -4.42
C ALA A 407 -21.25 -1.04 -5.17
N LEU A 408 -20.18 -0.40 -5.66
CA LEU A 408 -20.26 0.84 -6.43
C LEU A 408 -21.06 0.66 -7.71
N ALA A 409 -20.82 -0.40 -8.48
CA ALA A 409 -21.55 -0.70 -9.71
C ALA A 409 -23.04 -0.94 -9.47
N ALA A 410 -23.41 -1.58 -8.37
CA ALA A 410 -24.79 -1.89 -8.02
C ALA A 410 -25.54 -0.69 -7.41
N ASP A 411 -24.91 0.02 -6.47
CA ASP A 411 -25.60 1.02 -5.65
C ASP A 411 -25.44 2.46 -6.21
N LEU A 412 -24.38 2.71 -7.00
CA LEU A 412 -24.05 4.02 -7.57
C LEU A 412 -23.82 3.92 -9.10
N PRO A 413 -24.77 3.37 -9.88
CA PRO A 413 -24.55 3.13 -11.31
C PRO A 413 -24.31 4.43 -12.11
N GLU A 414 -24.83 5.56 -11.66
CA GLU A 414 -24.66 6.88 -12.27
C GLU A 414 -23.56 7.71 -11.58
N LEU A 415 -22.60 7.05 -10.92
CA LEU A 415 -21.47 7.73 -10.28
C LEU A 415 -20.70 8.57 -11.31
N VAL A 416 -20.46 9.84 -10.98
CA VAL A 416 -19.65 10.75 -11.79
C VAL A 416 -18.62 11.46 -10.91
N ARG A 417 -17.47 11.75 -11.48
CA ARG A 417 -16.46 12.61 -10.87
C ARG A 417 -16.85 14.07 -11.09
N THR A 418 -16.84 14.89 -10.03
CA THR A 418 -17.27 16.29 -10.08
C THR A 418 -16.11 17.30 -9.98
N GLY A 419 -14.88 16.82 -9.85
CA GLY A 419 -13.69 17.64 -9.76
C GLY A 419 -12.42 16.78 -9.90
N GLU A 420 -11.26 17.40 -9.84
CA GLU A 420 -9.99 16.69 -9.91
C GLU A 420 -9.77 15.83 -8.67
N THR A 421 -9.19 14.64 -8.86
CA THR A 421 -8.71 13.81 -7.78
C THR A 421 -7.43 14.42 -7.21
N VAL A 422 -7.50 14.91 -5.97
CA VAL A 422 -6.33 15.45 -5.28
C VAL A 422 -5.49 14.31 -4.74
N ARG A 423 -4.22 14.25 -5.15
CA ARG A 423 -3.29 13.20 -4.68
C ARG A 423 -2.35 13.75 -3.61
N ARG A 424 -1.89 12.83 -2.76
CA ARG A 424 -0.90 13.12 -1.73
C ARG A 424 0.43 13.47 -2.39
N LEU A 425 0.92 14.68 -2.14
CA LEU A 425 2.30 15.02 -2.47
C LEU A 425 3.25 14.22 -1.56
N ARG A 426 4.47 13.97 -2.00
CA ARG A 426 5.48 13.18 -1.28
C ARG A 426 5.02 11.74 -0.99
N SER A 427 4.37 11.14 -1.96
CA SER A 427 3.86 9.79 -1.92
C SER A 427 4.46 8.97 -3.08
N PRO A 428 5.79 8.76 -3.11
CA PRO A 428 6.45 8.06 -4.22
C PRO A 428 6.11 6.58 -4.25
N ILE A 429 5.80 5.98 -3.10
CA ILE A 429 5.47 4.56 -2.99
C ILE A 429 4.01 4.32 -3.31
N THR A 430 3.08 5.01 -2.62
CA THR A 430 1.65 4.68 -2.72
C THR A 430 0.90 5.54 -3.73
N GLY A 431 1.30 6.79 -3.91
CA GLY A 431 0.59 7.73 -4.79
C GLY A 431 -0.87 7.98 -4.38
N GLY A 432 -1.20 7.72 -3.11
CA GLY A 432 -2.57 7.70 -2.61
C GLY A 432 -3.33 9.00 -2.82
N ALA A 433 -4.63 8.90 -3.10
CA ALA A 433 -5.50 10.06 -3.20
C ALA A 433 -5.88 10.61 -1.82
N LEU A 434 -6.03 11.94 -1.75
CA LEU A 434 -6.50 12.66 -0.57
C LEU A 434 -7.97 13.03 -0.69
N ARG A 435 -8.42 13.38 -1.89
CA ARG A 435 -9.80 13.74 -2.18
C ARG A 435 -10.23 13.21 -3.53
N PHE A 436 -11.48 12.79 -3.61
CA PHE A 436 -12.12 12.35 -4.83
C PHE A 436 -13.56 12.88 -4.88
N PRO A 437 -13.76 14.13 -5.34
CA PRO A 437 -15.09 14.71 -5.43
C PRO A 437 -15.97 13.93 -6.41
N ALA A 438 -17.13 13.48 -5.94
CA ALA A 438 -18.05 12.64 -6.68
C ALA A 438 -19.51 13.08 -6.48
N ALA A 439 -20.37 12.66 -7.39
CA ALA A 439 -21.81 12.78 -7.27
C ALA A 439 -22.52 11.54 -7.80
N ARG A 440 -23.70 11.28 -7.26
CA ARG A 440 -24.74 10.48 -7.88
C ARG A 440 -25.84 11.43 -8.36
N PRO A 441 -25.98 11.70 -9.66
CA PRO A 441 -27.10 12.48 -10.15
C PRO A 441 -28.40 11.78 -9.72
N GLY A 442 -29.25 12.49 -8.97
CA GLY A 442 -30.56 11.96 -8.59
C GLY A 442 -31.35 11.60 -9.84
N ASN A 443 -32.16 10.55 -9.78
CA ASN A 443 -33.18 10.29 -10.78
C ASN A 443 -34.06 11.52 -10.87
N VAL A 444 -33.78 12.42 -11.79
CA VAL A 444 -34.72 13.46 -12.21
C VAL A 444 -35.86 12.71 -12.88
N ARG A 445 -36.89 12.32 -12.13
CA ARG A 445 -38.15 11.96 -12.71
C ARG A 445 -38.55 13.15 -13.57
N PRO A 446 -38.80 12.98 -14.89
CA PRO A 446 -39.31 14.07 -15.70
C PRO A 446 -40.58 14.54 -14.97
N SER A 447 -40.59 15.80 -14.56
CA SER A 447 -41.77 16.43 -14.01
C SER A 447 -42.85 16.38 -15.09
N SER A 448 -43.81 15.50 -14.93
CA SER A 448 -45.05 15.50 -15.72
C SER A 448 -45.88 16.71 -15.29
N SER A 449 -45.58 17.85 -15.86
CA SER A 449 -46.48 19.03 -15.83
C SER A 449 -46.39 19.79 -17.14
N ALA A 450 -46.78 19.12 -18.23
CA ALA A 450 -47.44 19.82 -19.31
C ALA A 450 -48.94 19.79 -18.99
N ARG A 451 -49.41 20.70 -18.17
CA ARG A 451 -50.83 21.06 -18.20
C ARG A 451 -51.03 22.02 -19.36
N THR A 452 -51.72 21.51 -20.33
CA THR A 452 -52.44 22.26 -21.35
C THR A 452 -53.19 23.49 -20.78
N LEU A 453 -52.98 24.64 -21.37
CA LEU A 453 -54.01 25.64 -21.68
C LEU A 453 -53.77 26.20 -23.05
#